data_aad849bdb136aeed1da1b699f43b4926
#
_entry.id   aad849bdb136aeed1da1b699f43b4926
#
_cell.length_a   1.000
_cell.length_b   1.000
_cell.length_c   1.000
_cell.angle_alpha   90.00
_cell.angle_beta   90.00
_cell.angle_gamma   90.00
#
_symmetry.space_group_name_H-M   'P 1'
#
loop_
_entity.id
_entity.type
_entity.pdbx_description
1 polymer ?
#
loop_
_entity_poly.entity_id
_entity_poly.type
_entity_poly.pdbx_seq_one_letter_code
_entity_poly.pdbx_strand_id
1 'polypeptide(L)'
;VDETSRTLHLPVIRFERKYPPRTENIIWCEDYADAIYRLEKAGTDHLLALTGVQTIGKLRPYWEKHTCWFRVLERETSITLAQEQGFPKGNLVFYNAGESEALLLEILHPQAILTKESGESGGFSEKVKAAQAAKIPVFAIKRPPLPRHFMIVTGEYGLRKQIEKNIPAFYPLRSGYTTGACATAAAKAALTALILGEEQKMISFRLPDDEEMTLPVAHTEIEKNSATCT
;
A
#
# COMPACT_ATOMS: atom_id res chain seq x y z
N VAL A 1 -7.59 -1.36 -17.16
CA VAL A 1 -8.21 -0.12 -16.61
C VAL A 1 -7.58 1.11 -17.25
N ASP A 2 -6.25 1.25 -17.27
CA ASP A 2 -5.57 2.43 -17.84
C ASP A 2 -5.94 2.62 -19.34
N GLU A 3 -5.74 1.60 -20.17
CA GLU A 3 -6.06 1.64 -21.59
C GLU A 3 -7.55 1.96 -21.82
N THR A 4 -8.45 1.25 -21.15
CA THR A 4 -9.90 1.47 -21.24
C THR A 4 -10.29 2.89 -20.85
N SER A 5 -9.70 3.43 -19.79
CA SER A 5 -10.01 4.79 -19.33
C SER A 5 -9.56 5.86 -20.32
N ARG A 6 -8.42 5.67 -20.96
CA ARG A 6 -7.92 6.57 -22.01
C ARG A 6 -8.81 6.51 -23.25
N THR A 7 -9.14 5.29 -23.71
CA THR A 7 -9.97 5.10 -24.90
C THR A 7 -11.37 5.69 -24.75
N LEU A 8 -11.96 5.54 -23.57
CA LEU A 8 -13.31 6.01 -23.28
C LEU A 8 -13.35 7.40 -22.64
N HIS A 9 -12.21 8.06 -22.46
CA HIS A 9 -12.06 9.35 -21.77
C HIS A 9 -12.72 9.38 -20.38
N LEU A 10 -12.65 8.26 -19.64
CA LEU A 10 -13.25 8.15 -18.32
C LEU A 10 -12.28 8.59 -17.23
N PRO A 11 -12.73 9.40 -16.26
CA PRO A 11 -11.93 9.72 -15.09
C PRO A 11 -11.75 8.45 -14.22
N VAL A 12 -10.54 8.23 -13.71
CA VAL A 12 -10.25 7.10 -12.82
C VAL A 12 -9.87 7.64 -11.45
N ILE A 13 -10.66 7.28 -10.44
CA ILE A 13 -10.35 7.54 -9.04
C ILE A 13 -9.77 6.25 -8.47
N ARG A 14 -8.54 6.31 -8.00
CA ARG A 14 -7.85 5.21 -7.34
C ARG A 14 -7.89 5.43 -5.84
N PHE A 15 -8.67 4.61 -5.12
CA PHE A 15 -8.57 4.53 -3.67
C PHE A 15 -7.31 3.76 -3.30
N GLU A 16 -6.33 4.45 -2.72
CA GLU A 16 -5.04 3.89 -2.38
C GLU A 16 -5.00 3.53 -0.89
N ARG A 17 -4.38 2.40 -0.58
CA ARG A 17 -4.16 1.95 0.80
C ARG A 17 -2.95 2.66 1.39
N LYS A 18 -2.89 2.75 2.72
CA LYS A 18 -1.66 3.13 3.40
C LYS A 18 -0.61 2.03 3.22
N TYR A 19 0.60 2.41 2.87
CA TYR A 19 1.74 1.51 2.72
C TYR A 19 2.79 1.85 3.78
N PRO A 20 3.44 0.84 4.38
CA PRO A 20 4.56 1.11 5.26
C PRO A 20 5.71 1.76 4.47
N PRO A 21 6.55 2.58 5.13
CA PRO A 21 7.71 3.17 4.49
C PRO A 21 8.68 2.06 4.02
N ARG A 22 9.35 2.31 2.90
CA ARG A 22 10.41 1.42 2.42
C ARG A 22 11.62 1.57 3.32
N THR A 23 12.08 0.46 3.88
CA THR A 23 13.22 0.39 4.79
C THR A 23 14.43 -0.28 4.13
N GLU A 24 15.64 0.03 4.60
CA GLU A 24 16.90 -0.47 4.03
C GLU A 24 17.14 -1.97 4.30
N ASN A 25 16.47 -2.53 5.29
CA ASN A 25 16.56 -3.95 5.66
C ASN A 25 15.74 -4.88 4.76
N ILE A 26 15.15 -4.35 3.68
CA ILE A 26 14.41 -5.08 2.65
C ILE A 26 15.10 -4.86 1.31
N ILE A 27 15.32 -5.93 0.56
CA ILE A 27 15.86 -5.87 -0.79
C ILE A 27 14.73 -5.56 -1.75
N TRP A 28 14.61 -4.30 -2.15
CA TRP A 28 13.56 -3.83 -3.04
C TRP A 28 13.89 -4.15 -4.48
N CYS A 29 12.99 -4.88 -5.15
CA CYS A 29 13.11 -5.30 -6.54
C CYS A 29 12.11 -4.50 -7.41
N GLU A 30 12.55 -4.06 -8.59
CA GLU A 30 11.68 -3.30 -9.49
C GLU A 30 10.55 -4.17 -10.06
N ASP A 31 10.88 -5.40 -10.42
CA ASP A 31 9.96 -6.39 -10.95
C ASP A 31 10.42 -7.82 -10.63
N TYR A 32 9.78 -8.83 -11.24
CA TYR A 32 10.12 -10.23 -11.03
C TYR A 32 11.44 -10.63 -11.69
N ALA A 33 11.83 -9.97 -12.79
CA ALA A 33 13.11 -10.24 -13.45
C ALA A 33 14.28 -9.72 -12.58
N ASP A 34 14.15 -8.52 -12.01
CA ASP A 34 15.13 -7.97 -11.05
C ASP A 34 15.20 -8.83 -9.78
N ALA A 35 14.04 -9.34 -9.30
CA ALA A 35 14.03 -10.25 -8.15
C ALA A 35 14.79 -11.55 -8.42
N ILE A 36 14.56 -12.19 -9.57
CA ILE A 36 15.26 -13.41 -9.97
C ILE A 36 16.78 -13.13 -10.04
N TYR A 37 17.19 -12.07 -10.73
CA TYR A 37 18.60 -11.69 -10.83
C TYR A 37 19.26 -11.49 -9.45
N ARG A 38 18.59 -10.82 -8.52
CA ARG A 38 19.12 -10.58 -7.17
C ARG A 38 19.16 -11.84 -6.33
N LEU A 39 18.16 -12.73 -6.44
CA LEU A 39 18.12 -14.02 -5.77
C LEU A 39 19.27 -14.93 -6.24
N GLU A 40 19.48 -15.03 -7.56
CA GLU A 40 20.59 -15.79 -8.15
C GLU A 40 21.95 -15.21 -7.72
N LYS A 41 22.10 -13.89 -7.75
CA LYS A 41 23.32 -13.20 -7.30
C LYS A 41 23.60 -13.41 -5.81
N ALA A 42 22.58 -13.57 -4.99
CA ALA A 42 22.69 -13.88 -3.56
C ALA A 42 22.96 -15.37 -3.27
N GLY A 43 22.97 -16.23 -4.30
CA GLY A 43 23.12 -17.68 -4.15
C GLY A 43 21.96 -18.33 -3.40
N THR A 44 20.74 -17.84 -3.62
CA THR A 44 19.54 -18.37 -2.98
C THR A 44 19.03 -19.58 -3.76
N ASP A 45 19.06 -20.76 -3.15
CA ASP A 45 18.55 -22.01 -3.74
C ASP A 45 17.19 -22.44 -3.20
N HIS A 46 16.80 -21.92 -2.03
CA HIS A 46 15.54 -22.26 -1.37
C HIS A 46 14.75 -20.97 -1.10
N LEU A 47 13.67 -20.75 -1.87
CA LEU A 47 12.86 -19.55 -1.81
C LEU A 47 11.44 -19.85 -1.33
N LEU A 48 10.93 -19.06 -0.39
CA LEU A 48 9.50 -19.00 -0.09
C LEU A 48 8.86 -17.78 -0.75
N ALA A 49 8.03 -18.02 -1.76
CA ALA A 49 7.30 -16.98 -2.50
C ALA A 49 5.91 -16.74 -1.88
N LEU A 50 5.74 -15.57 -1.27
CA LEU A 50 4.50 -15.08 -0.65
C LEU A 50 3.75 -14.13 -1.59
N THR A 51 3.85 -14.35 -2.89
CA THR A 51 3.36 -13.45 -3.94
C THR A 51 2.04 -13.88 -4.57
N GLY A 52 1.59 -15.10 -4.24
CA GLY A 52 0.32 -15.69 -4.67
C GLY A 52 0.39 -16.38 -6.03
N VAL A 53 -0.61 -17.23 -6.31
CA VAL A 53 -0.66 -18.16 -7.45
C VAL A 53 -0.51 -17.50 -8.83
N GLN A 54 -1.02 -16.28 -9.02
CA GLN A 54 -0.94 -15.54 -10.28
C GLN A 54 0.49 -15.21 -10.72
N THR A 55 1.46 -15.39 -9.84
CA THR A 55 2.85 -14.98 -10.08
C THR A 55 3.80 -16.16 -10.27
N ILE A 56 3.30 -17.38 -10.20
CA ILE A 56 4.08 -18.62 -10.40
C ILE A 56 4.78 -18.55 -11.75
N GLY A 57 4.06 -18.25 -12.84
CA GLY A 57 4.63 -18.16 -14.18
C GLY A 57 5.70 -17.06 -14.33
N LYS A 58 5.60 -15.97 -13.56
CA LYS A 58 6.61 -14.89 -13.57
C LYS A 58 7.94 -15.32 -12.94
N LEU A 59 7.90 -16.30 -12.04
CA LEU A 59 9.08 -16.85 -11.38
C LEU A 59 9.54 -18.18 -12.00
N ARG A 60 8.95 -18.61 -13.13
CA ARG A 60 9.31 -19.86 -13.82
C ARG A 60 10.82 -19.98 -14.06
N PRO A 61 11.55 -18.97 -14.59
CA PRO A 61 13.00 -19.08 -14.82
C PRO A 61 13.82 -19.39 -13.56
N TYR A 62 13.26 -19.08 -12.38
CA TYR A 62 13.89 -19.37 -11.09
C TYR A 62 13.50 -20.75 -10.56
N TRP A 63 12.19 -21.06 -10.44
CA TRP A 63 11.76 -22.30 -9.80
C TRP A 63 12.00 -23.55 -10.65
N GLU A 64 12.29 -23.44 -11.94
CA GLU A 64 12.75 -24.56 -12.76
C GLU A 64 14.20 -25.01 -12.41
N LYS A 65 14.97 -24.16 -11.75
CA LYS A 65 16.38 -24.41 -11.39
C LYS A 65 16.61 -24.59 -9.89
N HIS A 66 15.74 -23.98 -9.07
CA HIS A 66 15.87 -23.89 -7.61
C HIS A 66 14.63 -24.38 -6.89
N THR A 67 14.76 -24.74 -5.63
CA THR A 67 13.61 -25.07 -4.80
C THR A 67 12.82 -23.81 -4.48
N CYS A 68 11.55 -23.79 -4.85
CA CYS A 68 10.67 -22.68 -4.59
C CYS A 68 9.33 -23.16 -4.04
N TRP A 69 8.92 -22.66 -2.90
CA TRP A 69 7.57 -22.89 -2.37
C TRP A 69 6.72 -21.66 -2.63
N PHE A 70 5.47 -21.88 -3.05
CA PHE A 70 4.49 -20.80 -3.19
C PHE A 70 3.39 -20.95 -2.15
N ARG A 71 3.21 -19.91 -1.32
CA ARG A 71 2.06 -19.83 -0.44
C ARG A 71 0.85 -19.30 -1.19
N VAL A 72 -0.20 -20.11 -1.24
CA VAL A 72 -1.44 -19.85 -1.98
C VAL A 72 -2.66 -20.11 -1.10
N LEU A 73 -3.81 -19.55 -1.46
CA LEU A 73 -5.06 -19.91 -0.82
C LEU A 73 -5.44 -21.35 -1.23
N GLU A 74 -5.93 -22.14 -0.27
CA GLU A 74 -6.46 -23.47 -0.53
C GLU A 74 -7.80 -23.39 -1.25
N ARG A 75 -7.72 -23.24 -2.57
CA ARG A 75 -8.87 -23.19 -3.48
C ARG A 75 -8.56 -24.01 -4.70
N GLU A 76 -9.57 -24.72 -5.21
CA GLU A 76 -9.45 -25.51 -6.44
C GLU A 76 -8.88 -24.69 -7.60
N THR A 77 -9.37 -23.44 -7.75
CA THR A 77 -8.86 -22.52 -8.78
C THR A 77 -7.37 -22.18 -8.63
N SER A 78 -6.85 -22.12 -7.39
CA SER A 78 -5.42 -21.90 -7.17
C SER A 78 -4.58 -23.11 -7.54
N ILE A 79 -5.08 -24.30 -7.24
CA ILE A 79 -4.40 -25.56 -7.55
C ILE A 79 -4.38 -25.77 -9.07
N THR A 80 -5.51 -25.58 -9.74
CA THR A 80 -5.64 -25.70 -11.20
C THR A 80 -4.70 -24.72 -11.90
N LEU A 81 -4.70 -23.46 -11.50
CA LEU A 81 -3.85 -22.42 -12.10
C LEU A 81 -2.35 -22.71 -11.90
N ALA A 82 -1.95 -23.28 -10.77
CA ALA A 82 -0.56 -23.69 -10.55
C ALA A 82 -0.18 -24.87 -11.45
N GLN A 83 -1.07 -25.85 -11.61
CA GLN A 83 -0.89 -27.01 -12.48
C GLN A 83 -0.77 -26.60 -13.96
N GLU A 84 -1.65 -25.70 -14.42
CA GLU A 84 -1.60 -25.15 -15.79
C GLU A 84 -0.26 -24.45 -16.08
N GLN A 85 0.34 -23.85 -15.06
CA GLN A 85 1.67 -23.24 -15.16
C GLN A 85 2.81 -24.27 -15.03
N GLY A 86 2.51 -25.55 -14.84
CA GLY A 86 3.49 -26.62 -14.69
C GLY A 86 4.22 -26.64 -13.35
N PHE A 87 3.69 -25.95 -12.33
CA PHE A 87 4.33 -25.87 -11.03
C PHE A 87 4.09 -27.14 -10.20
N PRO A 88 5.13 -27.69 -9.53
CA PRO A 88 5.00 -28.90 -8.73
C PRO A 88 4.02 -28.76 -7.57
N LYS A 89 2.99 -29.61 -7.51
CA LYS A 89 1.98 -29.57 -6.46
C LYS A 89 2.57 -29.70 -5.05
N GLY A 90 3.63 -30.50 -4.88
CA GLY A 90 4.31 -30.69 -3.60
C GLY A 90 5.00 -29.46 -3.04
N ASN A 91 5.18 -28.43 -3.87
CA ASN A 91 5.79 -27.16 -3.48
C ASN A 91 4.75 -26.04 -3.24
N LEU A 92 3.45 -26.38 -3.32
CA LEU A 92 2.39 -25.48 -2.90
C LEU A 92 2.20 -25.57 -1.39
N VAL A 93 2.20 -24.43 -0.72
CA VAL A 93 1.90 -24.27 0.70
C VAL A 93 0.57 -23.55 0.82
N PHE A 94 -0.39 -24.19 1.48
CA PHE A 94 -1.70 -23.61 1.63
C PHE A 94 -1.74 -22.64 2.80
N TYR A 95 -2.42 -21.52 2.59
CA TYR A 95 -2.65 -20.53 3.62
C TYR A 95 -3.88 -20.90 4.45
N ASN A 96 -3.67 -21.10 5.73
CA ASN A 96 -4.75 -21.23 6.71
C ASN A 96 -4.85 -19.91 7.50
N ALA A 97 -6.08 -19.40 7.65
CA ALA A 97 -6.31 -18.18 8.38
C ALA A 97 -5.87 -18.33 9.87
N GLY A 98 -5.01 -17.43 10.33
CA GLY A 98 -4.48 -17.47 11.69
C GLY A 98 -3.15 -18.21 11.86
N GLU A 99 -2.63 -18.89 10.84
CA GLU A 99 -1.27 -19.45 10.89
C GLU A 99 -0.20 -18.36 10.88
N SER A 100 0.76 -18.52 11.78
CA SER A 100 1.91 -17.63 11.86
C SER A 100 2.88 -17.87 10.70
N GLU A 101 3.36 -16.78 10.08
CA GLU A 101 4.45 -16.85 9.10
C GLU A 101 5.71 -17.50 9.71
N ALA A 102 5.95 -17.31 11.01
CA ALA A 102 7.11 -17.85 11.69
C ALA A 102 7.14 -19.38 11.67
N LEU A 103 6.00 -20.03 11.87
CA LEU A 103 5.89 -21.49 11.80
C LEU A 103 6.25 -22.02 10.40
N LEU A 104 5.81 -21.34 9.36
CA LEU A 104 6.12 -21.73 7.98
C LEU A 104 7.62 -21.58 7.68
N LEU A 105 8.26 -20.53 8.18
CA LEU A 105 9.70 -20.32 8.04
C LEU A 105 10.50 -21.41 8.80
N GLU A 106 10.00 -21.82 9.95
CA GLU A 106 10.62 -22.86 10.77
C GLU A 106 10.50 -24.26 10.12
N ILE A 107 9.39 -24.56 9.43
CA ILE A 107 9.18 -25.85 8.75
C ILE A 107 9.97 -25.93 7.45
N LEU A 108 9.96 -24.89 6.63
CA LEU A 108 10.53 -24.93 5.28
C LEU A 108 12.01 -24.53 5.24
N HIS A 109 12.53 -23.84 6.26
CA HIS A 109 13.88 -23.31 6.31
C HIS A 109 14.34 -22.60 5.01
N PRO A 110 13.53 -21.67 4.47
CA PRO A 110 13.92 -20.98 3.24
C PRO A 110 15.13 -20.08 3.48
N GLN A 111 15.97 -19.93 2.46
CA GLN A 111 17.11 -19.02 2.49
C GLN A 111 16.69 -17.57 2.26
N ALA A 112 15.56 -17.34 1.65
CA ALA A 112 14.96 -16.03 1.44
C ALA A 112 13.44 -16.12 1.33
N ILE A 113 12.76 -15.00 1.60
CA ILE A 113 11.36 -14.82 1.22
C ILE A 113 11.23 -13.79 0.11
N LEU A 114 10.27 -14.00 -0.79
CA LEU A 114 9.86 -13.02 -1.79
C LEU A 114 8.41 -12.62 -1.55
N THR A 115 8.16 -11.34 -1.40
CA THR A 115 6.82 -10.78 -1.22
C THR A 115 6.56 -9.64 -2.20
N LYS A 116 5.34 -9.08 -2.18
CA LYS A 116 4.99 -7.85 -2.91
C LYS A 116 4.82 -6.71 -1.92
N GLU A 117 5.22 -5.51 -2.31
CA GLU A 117 4.85 -4.31 -1.58
C GLU A 117 3.33 -4.22 -1.50
N SER A 118 2.78 -4.45 -0.32
CA SER A 118 1.34 -4.40 -0.06
C SER A 118 1.07 -3.61 1.21
N GLY A 119 -0.15 -3.05 1.32
CA GLY A 119 -0.59 -2.38 2.54
C GLY A 119 -0.88 -3.38 3.67
N GLU A 120 -1.35 -2.88 4.80
CA GLU A 120 -1.67 -3.66 6.01
C GLU A 120 -2.54 -4.89 5.72
N SER A 121 -3.60 -4.74 4.90
CA SER A 121 -4.48 -5.85 4.53
C SER A 121 -3.80 -6.96 3.71
N GLY A 122 -2.58 -6.75 3.21
CA GLY A 122 -1.78 -7.76 2.52
C GLY A 122 -0.80 -8.49 3.43
N GLY A 123 -0.78 -8.17 4.73
CA GLY A 123 0.11 -8.78 5.71
C GLY A 123 1.60 -8.54 5.42
N PHE A 124 1.95 -7.41 4.78
CA PHE A 124 3.35 -7.13 4.43
C PHE A 124 4.22 -7.00 5.67
N SER A 125 3.75 -6.23 6.65
CA SER A 125 4.50 -5.97 7.89
C SER A 125 4.72 -7.24 8.71
N GLU A 126 3.73 -8.14 8.77
CA GLU A 126 3.85 -9.42 9.48
C GLU A 126 4.87 -10.35 8.83
N LYS A 127 4.84 -10.45 7.49
CA LYS A 127 5.81 -11.25 6.72
C LYS A 127 7.24 -10.76 6.92
N VAL A 128 7.43 -9.44 6.86
CA VAL A 128 8.74 -8.83 7.08
C VAL A 128 9.22 -9.07 8.51
N LYS A 129 8.38 -8.84 9.53
CA LYS A 129 8.72 -9.08 10.93
C LYS A 129 9.09 -10.53 11.20
N ALA A 130 8.32 -11.49 10.68
CA ALA A 130 8.60 -12.92 10.84
C ALA A 130 9.96 -13.31 10.22
N ALA A 131 10.23 -12.85 8.98
CA ALA A 131 11.49 -13.14 8.32
C ALA A 131 12.68 -12.49 9.03
N GLN A 132 12.55 -11.26 9.52
CA GLN A 132 13.59 -10.57 10.29
C GLN A 132 13.90 -11.28 11.61
N ALA A 133 12.86 -11.74 12.35
CA ALA A 133 13.04 -12.52 13.57
C ALA A 133 13.80 -13.83 13.29
N ALA A 134 13.54 -14.46 12.15
CA ALA A 134 14.23 -15.65 11.68
C ALA A 134 15.58 -15.35 11.01
N LYS A 135 15.99 -14.08 10.88
CA LYS A 135 17.19 -13.62 10.15
C LYS A 135 17.24 -14.05 8.68
N ILE A 136 16.07 -14.17 8.06
CA ILE A 136 15.92 -14.54 6.66
C ILE A 136 15.80 -13.27 5.81
N PRO A 137 16.60 -13.11 4.73
CA PRO A 137 16.51 -11.99 3.81
C PRO A 137 15.13 -11.86 3.18
N VAL A 138 14.65 -10.61 3.07
CA VAL A 138 13.36 -10.26 2.48
C VAL A 138 13.59 -9.55 1.16
N PHE A 139 13.10 -10.16 0.07
CA PHE A 139 12.99 -9.53 -1.24
C PHE A 139 11.55 -9.06 -1.43
N ALA A 140 11.37 -7.83 -1.87
CA ALA A 140 10.04 -7.26 -2.07
C ALA A 140 9.90 -6.62 -3.45
N ILE A 141 8.94 -7.11 -4.23
CA ILE A 141 8.58 -6.50 -5.51
C ILE A 141 7.89 -5.17 -5.22
N LYS A 142 8.47 -4.09 -5.72
CA LYS A 142 7.85 -2.77 -5.66
C LYS A 142 6.51 -2.78 -6.39
N ARG A 143 5.55 -2.04 -5.87
CA ARG A 143 4.33 -1.81 -6.62
C ARG A 143 4.65 -0.94 -7.86
N PRO A 144 4.02 -1.24 -9.02
CA PRO A 144 4.22 -0.42 -10.20
C PRO A 144 3.71 1.00 -9.97
N PRO A 145 4.33 2.02 -10.57
CA PRO A 145 3.84 3.38 -10.51
C PRO A 145 2.43 3.46 -11.14
N LEU A 146 1.58 4.28 -10.54
CA LEU A 146 0.25 4.52 -11.07
C LEU A 146 0.32 5.49 -12.27
N PRO A 147 -0.58 5.35 -13.26
CA PRO A 147 -0.69 6.31 -14.35
C PRO A 147 -0.95 7.72 -13.83
N ARG A 148 -0.26 8.71 -14.41
CA ARG A 148 -0.33 10.11 -13.93
C ARG A 148 -1.72 10.75 -13.98
N HIS A 149 -2.61 10.25 -14.84
CA HIS A 149 -3.98 10.75 -14.97
C HIS A 149 -4.94 10.14 -13.95
N PHE A 150 -4.51 9.17 -13.14
CA PHE A 150 -5.33 8.65 -12.06
C PHE A 150 -5.39 9.65 -10.91
N MET A 151 -6.58 9.93 -10.43
CA MET A 151 -6.81 10.72 -9.23
C MET A 151 -6.64 9.80 -8.01
N ILE A 152 -5.57 9.99 -7.27
CA ILE A 152 -5.24 9.14 -6.11
C ILE A 152 -5.89 9.76 -4.87
N VAL A 153 -6.61 8.94 -4.11
CA VAL A 153 -7.21 9.30 -2.83
C VAL A 153 -6.90 8.21 -1.80
N THR A 154 -6.71 8.59 -0.54
CA THR A 154 -6.32 7.66 0.54
C THR A 154 -7.39 7.49 1.62
N GLY A 155 -8.38 8.37 1.69
CA GLY A 155 -9.45 8.35 2.69
C GLY A 155 -10.83 8.51 2.08
N GLU A 156 -11.85 8.22 2.88
CA GLU A 156 -13.25 8.29 2.44
C GLU A 156 -13.66 9.72 2.07
N TYR A 157 -13.18 10.72 2.82
CA TYR A 157 -13.44 12.12 2.52
C TYR A 157 -12.89 12.52 1.16
N GLY A 158 -11.62 12.19 0.87
CA GLY A 158 -10.99 12.45 -0.42
C GLY A 158 -11.70 11.74 -1.57
N LEU A 159 -12.13 10.47 -1.35
CA LEU A 159 -12.91 9.72 -2.33
C LEU A 159 -14.24 10.43 -2.63
N ARG A 160 -14.98 10.79 -1.59
CA ARG A 160 -16.25 11.48 -1.72
C ARG A 160 -16.10 12.80 -2.47
N LYS A 161 -15.12 13.62 -2.13
CA LYS A 161 -14.82 14.89 -2.84
C LYS A 161 -14.51 14.70 -4.32
N GLN A 162 -13.73 13.66 -4.67
CA GLN A 162 -13.45 13.38 -6.07
C GLN A 162 -14.69 12.88 -6.83
N ILE A 163 -15.55 12.08 -6.20
CA ILE A 163 -16.83 11.66 -6.80
C ILE A 163 -17.73 12.88 -7.01
N GLU A 164 -17.92 13.73 -6.01
CA GLU A 164 -18.75 14.93 -6.10
C GLU A 164 -18.27 15.89 -7.21
N LYS A 165 -16.95 15.97 -7.41
CA LYS A 165 -16.35 16.80 -8.46
C LYS A 165 -16.59 16.26 -9.87
N ASN A 166 -16.44 14.94 -10.06
CA ASN A 166 -16.47 14.31 -11.38
C ASN A 166 -17.86 13.80 -11.76
N ILE A 167 -18.72 13.52 -10.79
CA ILE A 167 -20.09 13.02 -10.97
C ILE A 167 -21.03 13.80 -10.02
N PRO A 168 -21.31 15.09 -10.29
CA PRO A 168 -22.05 15.95 -9.35
C PRO A 168 -23.45 15.44 -8.96
N ALA A 169 -24.06 14.62 -9.81
CA ALA A 169 -25.39 14.04 -9.55
C ALA A 169 -25.35 12.74 -8.71
N PHE A 170 -24.17 12.21 -8.38
CA PHE A 170 -24.05 10.95 -7.66
C PHE A 170 -24.55 11.05 -6.21
N TYR A 171 -24.26 12.17 -5.55
CA TYR A 171 -24.75 12.44 -4.19
C TYR A 171 -25.85 13.51 -4.22
N PRO A 172 -26.96 13.32 -3.51
CA PRO A 172 -28.06 14.32 -3.46
C PRO A 172 -27.64 15.62 -2.75
N LEU A 173 -26.67 15.52 -1.83
CA LEU A 173 -26.11 16.64 -1.08
C LEU A 173 -24.58 16.64 -1.19
N ARG A 174 -24.01 17.83 -1.38
CA ARG A 174 -22.54 18.00 -1.33
C ARG A 174 -22.02 17.83 0.10
N SER A 175 -20.88 17.20 0.24
CA SER A 175 -20.20 17.14 1.53
C SER A 175 -19.65 18.51 1.91
N GLY A 176 -19.87 18.90 3.15
CA GLY A 176 -19.23 20.05 3.79
C GLY A 176 -18.18 19.60 4.81
N TYR A 177 -17.49 20.57 5.36
CA TYR A 177 -16.62 20.31 6.51
C TYR A 177 -17.47 20.17 7.78
N THR A 178 -17.10 19.26 8.69
CA THR A 178 -17.77 19.16 9.98
C THR A 178 -17.38 20.34 10.87
N THR A 179 -18.27 20.71 11.80
CA THR A 179 -17.96 21.75 12.80
C THR A 179 -16.65 21.45 13.55
N GLY A 180 -16.40 20.18 13.88
CA GLY A 180 -15.15 19.76 14.53
C GLY A 180 -13.93 19.99 13.65
N ALA A 181 -13.99 19.68 12.37
CA ALA A 181 -12.90 19.94 11.43
C ALA A 181 -12.61 21.44 11.29
N CYS A 182 -13.68 22.27 11.14
CA CYS A 182 -13.54 23.72 11.09
C CYS A 182 -12.95 24.30 12.39
N ALA A 183 -13.42 23.86 13.55
CA ALA A 183 -12.90 24.32 14.83
C ALA A 183 -11.42 23.92 15.04
N THR A 184 -11.04 22.71 14.66
CA THR A 184 -9.65 22.25 14.71
C THR A 184 -8.75 23.07 13.80
N ALA A 185 -9.21 23.36 12.56
CA ALA A 185 -8.49 24.19 11.61
C ALA A 185 -8.28 25.59 12.15
N ALA A 186 -9.35 26.24 12.63
CA ALA A 186 -9.31 27.59 13.16
C ALA A 186 -8.38 27.70 14.39
N ALA A 187 -8.48 26.76 15.32
CA ALA A 187 -7.61 26.72 16.51
C ALA A 187 -6.14 26.51 16.13
N LYS A 188 -5.84 25.60 15.21
CA LYS A 188 -4.48 25.37 14.73
C LYS A 188 -3.92 26.59 13.99
N ALA A 189 -4.72 27.21 13.14
CA ALA A 189 -4.33 28.41 12.40
C ALA A 189 -4.04 29.58 13.36
N ALA A 190 -4.91 29.82 14.34
CA ALA A 190 -4.72 30.87 15.35
C ALA A 190 -3.45 30.63 16.17
N LEU A 191 -3.21 29.40 16.66
CA LEU A 191 -2.00 29.06 17.40
C LEU A 191 -0.74 29.25 16.54
N THR A 192 -0.77 28.82 15.27
CA THR A 192 0.35 28.97 14.35
C THR A 192 0.63 30.46 14.09
N ALA A 193 -0.42 31.25 13.84
CA ALA A 193 -0.29 32.70 13.65
C ALA A 193 0.27 33.39 14.87
N LEU A 194 -0.16 33.01 16.07
CA LEU A 194 0.35 33.57 17.33
C LEU A 194 1.84 33.26 17.54
N ILE A 195 2.29 32.07 17.23
CA ILE A 195 3.68 31.63 17.41
C ILE A 195 4.60 32.24 16.37
N LEU A 196 4.19 32.28 15.10
CA LEU A 196 5.00 32.76 13.99
C LEU A 196 4.90 34.28 13.76
N GLY A 197 3.85 34.91 14.28
CA GLY A 197 3.54 36.33 14.04
C GLY A 197 3.07 36.62 12.61
N GLU A 198 2.63 35.58 11.87
CA GLU A 198 2.26 35.68 10.46
C GLU A 198 0.86 35.16 10.21
N GLU A 199 0.14 35.82 9.28
CA GLU A 199 -1.19 35.39 8.82
C GLU A 199 -1.13 34.06 8.13
N GLN A 200 -2.08 33.13 8.48
CA GLN A 200 -2.21 31.84 7.86
C GLN A 200 -3.34 31.87 6.83
N LYS A 201 -3.03 31.60 5.55
CA LYS A 201 -4.04 31.52 4.47
C LYS A 201 -4.61 30.13 4.29
N MET A 202 -3.85 29.11 4.60
CA MET A 202 -4.21 27.68 4.52
C MET A 202 -3.67 26.98 5.74
N ILE A 203 -4.42 26.01 6.26
CA ILE A 203 -3.98 25.20 7.39
C ILE A 203 -4.24 23.73 7.13
N SER A 204 -3.22 22.90 7.29
CA SER A 204 -3.32 21.45 7.16
C SER A 204 -3.34 20.79 8.53
N PHE A 205 -4.17 19.77 8.70
CA PHE A 205 -4.26 18.96 9.92
C PHE A 205 -4.70 17.54 9.56
N ARG A 206 -4.53 16.61 10.50
CA ARG A 206 -4.95 15.22 10.32
C ARG A 206 -6.25 14.93 11.04
N LEU A 207 -7.11 14.20 10.37
CA LEU A 207 -8.32 13.63 10.95
C LEU A 207 -7.97 12.41 11.82
N PRO A 208 -8.90 11.94 12.68
CA PRO A 208 -8.67 10.76 13.52
C PRO A 208 -8.32 9.46 12.76
N ASP A 209 -8.70 9.36 11.50
CA ASP A 209 -8.37 8.27 10.58
C ASP A 209 -7.03 8.47 9.85
N ASP A 210 -6.23 9.47 10.29
CA ASP A 210 -4.97 9.91 9.70
C ASP A 210 -5.06 10.51 8.27
N GLU A 211 -6.26 10.79 7.76
CA GLU A 211 -6.40 11.53 6.52
C GLU A 211 -5.95 13.00 6.72
N GLU A 212 -5.10 13.49 5.82
CA GLU A 212 -4.66 14.88 5.85
C GLU A 212 -5.70 15.78 5.16
N MET A 213 -6.13 16.80 5.88
CA MET A 213 -7.08 17.79 5.39
C MET A 213 -6.45 19.17 5.41
N THR A 214 -6.66 19.96 4.35
CA THR A 214 -6.22 21.34 4.25
C THR A 214 -7.43 22.24 4.03
N LEU A 215 -7.58 23.26 4.89
CA LEU A 215 -8.67 24.22 4.82
C LEU A 215 -8.14 25.63 4.60
N PRO A 216 -8.88 26.47 3.85
CA PRO A 216 -8.60 27.90 3.77
C PRO A 216 -8.93 28.59 5.11
N VAL A 217 -8.13 29.56 5.48
CA VAL A 217 -8.39 30.48 6.59
C VAL A 217 -8.91 31.77 5.99
N ALA A 218 -10.13 32.13 6.33
CA ALA A 218 -10.80 33.29 5.75
C ALA A 218 -10.34 34.61 6.36
N HIS A 219 -10.02 34.58 7.67
CA HIS A 219 -9.57 35.74 8.39
C HIS A 219 -8.61 35.38 9.52
N THR A 220 -7.57 36.18 9.72
CA THR A 220 -6.60 36.08 10.83
C THR A 220 -6.41 37.42 11.47
N GLU A 221 -6.55 37.50 12.79
CA GLU A 221 -6.25 38.67 13.60
C GLU A 221 -5.22 38.29 14.67
N ILE A 222 -4.13 39.05 14.76
CA ILE A 222 -3.04 38.78 15.69
C ILE A 222 -2.89 39.97 16.61
N GLU A 223 -2.98 39.72 17.91
CA GLU A 223 -2.71 40.66 18.97
C GLU A 223 -1.46 40.26 19.74
N LYS A 224 -1.04 41.07 20.70
CA LYS A 224 0.20 40.84 21.47
C LYS A 224 0.26 39.47 22.15
N ASN A 225 -0.85 38.97 22.67
CA ASN A 225 -0.94 37.70 23.41
C ASN A 225 -2.09 36.80 22.96
N SER A 226 -2.73 37.11 21.85
CA SER A 226 -3.84 36.33 21.31
C SER A 226 -3.85 36.35 19.78
N ALA A 227 -4.44 35.31 19.18
CA ALA A 227 -4.77 35.30 17.77
C ALA A 227 -6.13 34.66 17.54
N THR A 228 -6.86 35.17 16.58
CA THR A 228 -8.17 34.66 16.17
C THR A 228 -8.14 34.30 14.69
N CYS A 229 -8.66 33.13 14.33
CA CYS A 229 -8.81 32.70 12.94
C CYS A 229 -10.21 32.17 12.68
N THR A 230 -10.74 32.47 11.49
CA THR A 230 -12.02 31.94 10.99
C THR A 230 -11.89 31.38 9.58
#